data_51697629f21594c4758705eebcc11179
#
_entry.id   51697629f21594c4758705eebcc11179
#
_cell.length_a   1.000
_cell.length_b   1.000
_cell.length_c   1.000
_cell.angle_alpha   90.00
_cell.angle_beta   90.00
_cell.angle_gamma   90.00
#
_symmetry.space_group_name_H-M   'P 1'
#
loop_
_entity.id
_entity.type
_entity.pdbx_description
1 polymer ?
#
loop_
_entity_poly.entity_id
_entity_poly.type
_entity_poly.pdbx_seq_one_letter_code
_entity_poly.pdbx_strand_id
1 'polypeptide(L)'
;EIANQFDTYGVETKVIPGFETIEELKDDELIKNILDTHAPTSSTYPGNPEIFQWGCVRNEAGEVSAIGALVRWSSGSFVISSVATVESQRGKGYATELVKRFISKTHQLGVETLSLGVSHKNIAAINAYKRAGMSEIAQFTNYLKPGFQSK
;
A
#
# COMPACT_ATOMS: atom_id res chain seq x y z
N GLU A 1 -24.26 9.94 8.60
CA GLU A 1 -23.60 9.88 7.38
C GLU A 1 -22.26 9.20 7.44
N ILE A 2 -21.92 8.44 6.49
CA ILE A 2 -20.70 7.71 6.50
C ILE A 2 -19.68 8.43 5.66
N ALA A 3 -18.89 9.22 6.30
CA ALA A 3 -17.96 10.02 5.57
C ALA A 3 -16.74 9.24 5.14
N ASN A 4 -16.32 8.27 5.93
CA ASN A 4 -15.08 7.57 5.66
C ASN A 4 -15.33 6.10 5.55
N GLN A 5 -15.80 5.69 4.41
CA GLN A 5 -16.00 4.28 4.15
C GLN A 5 -14.79 3.75 3.41
N PHE A 6 -14.19 2.73 3.96
CA PHE A 6 -13.01 2.11 3.37
C PHE A 6 -13.31 0.67 3.04
N ASP A 7 -12.72 0.21 1.97
CA ASP A 7 -12.76 -1.20 1.60
C ASP A 7 -11.41 -1.80 1.96
N THR A 8 -11.42 -3.05 2.37
CA THR A 8 -10.19 -3.77 2.65
C THR A 8 -9.95 -4.78 1.54
N TYR A 9 -8.77 -4.72 0.97
CA TYR A 9 -8.35 -5.64 -0.07
C TYR A 9 -7.21 -6.47 0.46
N GLY A 10 -7.14 -7.71 0.06
CA GLY A 10 -6.08 -8.57 0.53
C GLY A 10 -5.80 -9.69 -0.44
N VAL A 11 -4.72 -10.43 -0.12
CA VAL A 11 -4.27 -11.50 -0.97
C VAL A 11 -3.45 -12.47 -0.14
N GLU A 12 -3.48 -13.75 -0.50
CA GLU A 12 -2.51 -14.69 -0.01
C GLU A 12 -1.22 -14.43 -0.75
N THR A 13 -0.13 -14.35 -0.01
CA THR A 13 1.15 -13.95 -0.60
C THR A 13 1.77 -15.10 -1.38
N LYS A 14 2.55 -14.72 -2.38
CA LYS A 14 3.31 -15.65 -3.19
C LYS A 14 4.40 -14.84 -3.87
N VAL A 15 5.39 -15.50 -4.40
CA VAL A 15 6.38 -14.82 -5.24
C VAL A 15 5.79 -14.67 -6.62
N ILE A 16 5.68 -13.43 -7.08
CA ILE A 16 5.10 -13.14 -8.39
C ILE A 16 6.25 -13.04 -9.40
N PRO A 17 6.28 -13.90 -10.42
CA PRO A 17 7.37 -13.86 -11.40
C PRO A 17 7.49 -12.51 -12.08
N GLY A 18 8.70 -11.99 -12.14
CA GLY A 18 8.95 -10.67 -12.70
C GLY A 18 8.88 -9.55 -11.67
N PHE A 19 8.39 -9.84 -10.46
CA PHE A 19 8.20 -8.82 -9.42
C PHE A 19 8.72 -9.34 -8.08
N GLU A 20 9.85 -10.04 -8.10
CA GLU A 20 10.35 -10.75 -6.93
C GLU A 20 10.94 -9.84 -5.86
N THR A 21 11.38 -8.65 -6.24
CA THR A 21 12.06 -7.75 -5.33
C THR A 21 11.40 -6.40 -5.31
N ILE A 22 11.63 -5.64 -4.24
CA ILE A 22 11.17 -4.26 -4.15
C ILE A 22 12.33 -3.42 -3.66
N GLU A 23 12.53 -2.28 -4.31
CA GLU A 23 13.58 -1.37 -3.89
C GLU A 23 13.16 -0.65 -2.62
N GLU A 24 14.03 -0.65 -1.62
CA GLU A 24 13.77 0.09 -0.41
C GLU A 24 14.15 1.55 -0.62
N LEU A 25 13.25 2.46 -0.27
CA LEU A 25 13.51 3.89 -0.40
C LEU A 25 13.78 4.44 0.99
N LYS A 26 14.95 5.03 1.18
CA LYS A 26 15.36 5.51 2.50
C LYS A 26 15.44 7.03 2.60
N ASP A 27 15.08 7.74 1.55
CA ASP A 27 15.13 9.19 1.53
C ASP A 27 13.83 9.74 2.12
N ASP A 28 13.83 9.99 3.42
CA ASP A 28 12.62 10.41 4.13
C ASP A 28 12.09 11.75 3.62
N GLU A 29 12.96 12.65 3.21
CA GLU A 29 12.50 13.92 2.69
C GLU A 29 11.80 13.76 1.36
N LEU A 30 12.32 12.93 0.49
CA LEU A 30 11.68 12.66 -0.79
C LEU A 30 10.34 11.99 -0.58
N ILE A 31 10.28 11.02 0.35
CA ILE A 31 9.02 10.33 0.66
C ILE A 31 8.00 11.35 1.13
N LYS A 32 8.37 12.21 2.07
CA LYS A 32 7.45 13.20 2.60
C LYS A 32 6.96 14.14 1.50
N ASN A 33 7.86 14.58 0.65
CA ASN A 33 7.47 15.47 -0.45
C ASN A 33 6.50 14.81 -1.41
N ILE A 34 6.72 13.55 -1.73
CA ILE A 34 5.81 12.83 -2.61
C ILE A 34 4.43 12.70 -1.97
N LEU A 35 4.38 12.35 -0.69
CA LEU A 35 3.11 12.21 0.01
C LEU A 35 2.38 13.55 0.10
N ASP A 36 3.09 14.60 0.48
CA ASP A 36 2.45 15.91 0.64
C ASP A 36 1.91 16.43 -0.69
N THR A 37 2.60 16.15 -1.78
CA THR A 37 2.24 16.67 -3.08
C THR A 37 1.18 15.80 -3.79
N HIS A 38 1.31 14.49 -3.69
CA HIS A 38 0.54 13.59 -4.53
C HIS A 38 -0.48 12.75 -3.76
N ALA A 39 -0.37 12.67 -2.45
CA ALA A 39 -1.29 11.91 -1.61
C ALA A 39 -1.42 12.58 -0.24
N PRO A 40 -1.91 13.82 -0.20
CA PRO A 40 -1.87 14.62 1.03
C PRO A 40 -2.75 14.10 2.16
N THR A 41 -3.63 13.17 1.88
CA THR A 41 -4.45 12.57 2.94
C THR A 41 -3.83 11.29 3.50
N SER A 42 -2.58 11.03 3.20
CA SER A 42 -1.89 9.84 3.71
C SER A 42 -1.83 9.84 5.23
N SER A 43 -1.95 8.66 5.81
CA SER A 43 -1.96 8.53 7.26
C SER A 43 -0.62 8.07 7.83
N THR A 44 0.27 7.56 7.00
CA THR A 44 1.56 7.04 7.46
C THR A 44 2.68 7.84 6.83
N TYR A 45 3.58 8.33 7.66
CA TYR A 45 4.70 9.15 7.21
C TYR A 45 6.00 8.60 7.78
N PRO A 46 7.15 8.96 7.21
CA PRO A 46 8.44 8.51 7.74
C PRO A 46 8.58 8.85 9.22
N GLY A 47 9.13 7.94 9.97
CA GLY A 47 9.26 8.08 11.42
C GLY A 47 8.25 7.29 12.20
N ASN A 48 7.21 6.79 11.56
CA ASN A 48 6.21 5.96 12.25
C ASN A 48 6.88 4.63 12.61
N PRO A 49 6.85 4.22 13.90
CA PRO A 49 7.59 3.05 14.33
C PRO A 49 7.03 1.72 13.81
N GLU A 50 5.83 1.71 13.27
CA GLU A 50 5.28 0.48 12.72
C GLU A 50 5.74 0.21 11.29
N ILE A 51 6.41 1.15 10.66
CA ILE A 51 6.86 0.95 9.30
C ILE A 51 7.98 -0.07 9.26
N PHE A 52 7.78 -1.14 8.48
CA PHE A 52 8.81 -2.12 8.25
C PHE A 52 9.79 -1.61 7.18
N GLN A 53 9.25 -1.07 6.09
CA GLN A 53 10.10 -0.44 5.06
C GLN A 53 9.24 0.39 4.12
N TRP A 54 9.85 1.39 3.51
CA TRP A 54 9.27 2.09 2.38
C TRP A 54 9.79 1.45 1.12
N GLY A 55 8.91 1.26 0.14
CA GLY A 55 9.29 0.72 -1.15
C GLY A 55 8.99 1.70 -2.24
N CYS A 56 9.66 1.55 -3.37
CA CYS A 56 9.41 2.40 -4.52
C CYS A 56 9.54 1.64 -5.81
N VAL A 57 8.97 2.23 -6.85
CA VAL A 57 9.10 1.75 -8.23
C VAL A 57 9.56 2.95 -9.04
N ARG A 58 10.49 2.72 -9.96
CA ARG A 58 11.03 3.79 -10.81
C ARG A 58 10.58 3.60 -12.24
N ASN A 59 10.49 4.72 -12.96
CA ASN A 59 10.19 4.66 -14.38
C ASN A 59 11.47 4.39 -15.18
N GLU A 60 11.37 4.40 -16.49
CA GLU A 60 12.52 4.09 -17.35
C GLU A 60 13.62 5.12 -17.24
N ALA A 61 13.30 6.33 -16.84
CA ALA A 61 14.31 7.37 -16.63
C ALA A 61 14.98 7.26 -15.29
N GLY A 62 14.59 6.30 -14.45
CA GLY A 62 15.16 6.13 -13.12
C GLY A 62 14.52 6.99 -12.06
N GLU A 63 13.41 7.64 -12.36
CA GLU A 63 12.74 8.52 -11.39
C GLU A 63 11.75 7.73 -10.54
N VAL A 64 11.67 8.06 -9.26
CA VAL A 64 10.72 7.43 -8.36
C VAL A 64 9.31 7.81 -8.82
N SER A 65 8.50 6.82 -9.17
CA SER A 65 7.18 7.03 -9.74
C SER A 65 6.05 6.60 -8.82
N ALA A 66 6.28 5.63 -7.95
CA ALA A 66 5.30 5.21 -6.94
C ALA A 66 6.03 4.81 -5.68
N ILE A 67 5.42 5.08 -4.55
CA ILE A 67 5.95 4.68 -3.25
C ILE A 67 4.84 4.10 -2.40
N GLY A 68 5.22 3.38 -1.36
CA GLY A 68 4.29 2.88 -0.37
C GLY A 68 5.04 2.35 0.82
N ALA A 69 4.35 2.25 1.95
CA ALA A 69 4.94 1.72 3.17
C ALA A 69 4.42 0.32 3.42
N LEU A 70 5.33 -0.58 3.74
CA LEU A 70 4.96 -1.88 4.26
C LEU A 70 4.99 -1.74 5.78
N VAL A 71 3.84 -1.89 6.41
CA VAL A 71 3.67 -1.66 7.83
C VAL A 71 3.44 -2.99 8.53
N ARG A 72 4.07 -3.17 9.66
CA ARG A 72 3.89 -4.36 10.46
C ARG A 72 3.21 -3.96 11.75
N TRP A 73 2.00 -4.46 11.97
CA TRP A 73 1.27 -4.19 13.20
C TRP A 73 1.78 -5.08 14.32
N SER A 74 1.49 -4.69 15.54
CA SER A 74 1.93 -5.46 16.71
C SER A 74 1.38 -6.88 16.71
N SER A 75 0.27 -7.10 16.04
CA SER A 75 -0.29 -8.44 15.90
C SER A 75 0.54 -9.35 15.00
N GLY A 76 1.48 -8.78 14.26
CA GLY A 76 2.26 -9.52 13.26
C GLY A 76 1.70 -9.42 11.86
N SER A 77 0.55 -8.78 11.71
CA SER A 77 -0.06 -8.59 10.39
C SER A 77 0.71 -7.54 9.59
N PHE A 78 0.79 -7.76 8.30
CA PHE A 78 1.42 -6.78 7.41
C PHE A 78 0.36 -6.11 6.55
N VAL A 79 0.45 -4.80 6.42
CA VAL A 79 -0.45 -4.02 5.56
C VAL A 79 0.37 -3.04 4.74
N ILE A 80 -0.15 -2.65 3.59
CA ILE A 80 0.43 -1.59 2.78
C ILE A 80 -0.30 -0.30 3.14
N SER A 81 0.44 0.77 3.32
CA SER A 81 -0.13 2.07 3.67
C SER A 81 0.52 3.16 2.84
N SER A 82 -0.17 4.26 2.68
CA SER A 82 0.36 5.49 2.05
C SER A 82 0.92 5.23 0.65
N VAL A 83 0.15 4.53 -0.17
CA VAL A 83 0.54 4.35 -1.57
C VAL A 83 0.33 5.66 -2.31
N ALA A 84 1.35 6.12 -2.99
CA ALA A 84 1.27 7.36 -3.75
C ALA A 84 1.96 7.18 -5.10
N THR A 85 1.32 7.66 -6.16
CA THR A 85 1.92 7.69 -7.49
C THR A 85 2.11 9.16 -7.88
N VAL A 86 3.30 9.47 -8.35
CA VAL A 86 3.59 10.82 -8.84
C VAL A 86 2.61 11.15 -9.95
N GLU A 87 2.00 12.33 -9.90
CA GLU A 87 0.88 12.65 -10.76
C GLU A 87 1.18 12.44 -12.24
N SER A 88 2.33 12.87 -12.70
CA SER A 88 2.69 12.73 -14.12
C SER A 88 2.91 11.27 -14.54
N GLN A 89 3.00 10.36 -13.56
CA GLN A 89 3.25 8.96 -13.82
C GLN A 89 2.01 8.08 -13.64
N ARG A 90 0.86 8.70 -13.40
CA ARG A 90 -0.37 7.93 -13.16
C ARG A 90 -0.86 7.30 -14.45
N GLY A 91 -1.60 6.19 -14.29
CA GLY A 91 -2.16 5.47 -15.42
C GLY A 91 -1.18 4.59 -16.15
N LYS A 92 0.01 4.40 -15.61
CA LYS A 92 1.05 3.60 -16.26
C LYS A 92 1.34 2.28 -15.55
N GLY A 93 0.58 1.96 -14.52
CA GLY A 93 0.71 0.67 -13.85
C GLY A 93 1.72 0.61 -12.72
N TYR A 94 2.27 1.74 -12.30
CA TYR A 94 3.32 1.71 -11.27
C TYR A 94 2.77 1.32 -9.90
N ALA A 95 1.55 1.73 -9.55
CA ALA A 95 0.96 1.30 -8.29
C ALA A 95 0.72 -0.20 -8.29
N THR A 96 0.27 -0.74 -9.41
CA THR A 96 0.07 -2.19 -9.52
C THR A 96 1.39 -2.92 -9.36
N GLU A 97 2.44 -2.42 -9.99
CA GLU A 97 3.77 -3.02 -9.87
C GLU A 97 4.26 -2.97 -8.43
N LEU A 98 4.08 -1.84 -7.77
CA LEU A 98 4.50 -1.69 -6.38
C LEU A 98 3.82 -2.73 -5.49
N VAL A 99 2.52 -2.92 -5.65
CA VAL A 99 1.78 -3.89 -4.83
C VAL A 99 2.25 -5.31 -5.13
N LYS A 100 2.48 -5.65 -6.39
CA LYS A 100 2.97 -6.98 -6.73
C LYS A 100 4.33 -7.26 -6.07
N ARG A 101 5.19 -6.26 -6.04
CA ARG A 101 6.49 -6.42 -5.41
C ARG A 101 6.38 -6.56 -3.90
N PHE A 102 5.44 -5.84 -3.29
CA PHE A 102 5.19 -6.01 -1.87
C PHE A 102 4.60 -7.39 -1.54
N ILE A 103 3.76 -7.93 -2.43
CA ILE A 103 3.23 -9.28 -2.22
C ILE A 103 4.39 -10.29 -2.17
N SER A 104 5.31 -10.20 -3.13
CA SER A 104 6.47 -11.08 -3.15
C SER A 104 7.34 -10.90 -1.90
N LYS A 105 7.57 -9.65 -1.51
CA LYS A 105 8.39 -9.36 -0.34
C LYS A 105 7.78 -9.94 0.92
N THR A 106 6.48 -9.77 1.10
CA THR A 106 5.78 -10.26 2.26
C THR A 106 5.85 -11.78 2.33
N HIS A 107 5.73 -12.43 1.19
CA HIS A 107 5.87 -13.89 1.12
C HIS A 107 7.27 -14.33 1.55
N GLN A 108 8.29 -13.60 1.09
CA GLN A 108 9.68 -13.93 1.43
C GLN A 108 9.96 -13.74 2.91
N LEU A 109 9.20 -12.88 3.57
CA LEU A 109 9.30 -12.68 5.01
C LEU A 109 8.56 -13.75 5.80
N GLY A 110 7.92 -14.70 5.12
CA GLY A 110 7.21 -15.80 5.78
C GLY A 110 5.79 -15.43 6.22
N VAL A 111 5.24 -14.33 5.72
CA VAL A 111 3.91 -13.88 6.11
C VAL A 111 2.93 -14.25 5.01
N GLU A 112 1.85 -14.92 5.38
CA GLU A 112 0.96 -15.56 4.41
C GLU A 112 -0.05 -14.64 3.77
N THR A 113 -0.36 -13.51 4.39
CA THR A 113 -1.37 -12.60 3.84
C THR A 113 -0.87 -11.18 3.89
N LEU A 114 -1.34 -10.38 2.95
CA LEU A 114 -1.04 -8.96 2.88
C LEU A 114 -2.34 -8.24 2.56
N SER A 115 -2.60 -7.13 3.23
CA SER A 115 -3.83 -6.39 3.02
C SER A 115 -3.57 -4.90 2.97
N LEU A 116 -4.58 -4.15 2.59
CA LEU A 116 -4.54 -2.70 2.62
C LEU A 116 -5.97 -2.18 2.68
N GLY A 117 -6.09 -0.94 3.16
CA GLY A 117 -7.36 -0.24 3.14
C GLY A 117 -7.33 0.83 2.07
N VAL A 118 -8.45 1.07 1.44
CA VAL A 118 -8.55 2.08 0.40
C VAL A 118 -9.91 2.74 0.50
N SER A 119 -9.96 4.04 0.24
CA SER A 119 -11.23 4.75 0.24
C SER A 119 -12.15 4.13 -0.80
N HIS A 120 -13.39 3.90 -0.40
CA HIS A 120 -14.40 3.34 -1.29
C HIS A 120 -14.53 4.13 -2.59
N LYS A 121 -14.22 5.41 -2.55
CA LYS A 121 -14.36 6.29 -3.71
C LYS A 121 -13.14 6.31 -4.62
N ASN A 122 -12.04 5.71 -4.20
CA ASN A 122 -10.80 5.77 -4.97
C ASN A 122 -10.76 4.63 -5.99
N ILE A 123 -11.51 4.80 -7.07
CA ILE A 123 -11.69 3.75 -8.06
C ILE A 123 -10.38 3.40 -8.76
N ALA A 124 -9.56 4.39 -9.03
CA ALA A 124 -8.28 4.14 -9.72
C ALA A 124 -7.38 3.24 -8.88
N ALA A 125 -7.30 3.50 -7.57
CA ALA A 125 -6.49 2.69 -6.68
C ALA A 125 -7.06 1.28 -6.57
N ILE A 126 -8.39 1.18 -6.42
CA ILE A 126 -9.04 -0.12 -6.32
C ILE A 126 -8.73 -0.97 -7.55
N ASN A 127 -8.83 -0.37 -8.73
CA ASN A 127 -8.52 -1.10 -9.96
C ASN A 127 -7.06 -1.54 -10.01
N ALA A 128 -6.15 -0.69 -9.55
CA ALA A 128 -4.74 -1.04 -9.53
C ALA A 128 -4.48 -2.23 -8.60
N TYR A 129 -5.14 -2.25 -7.44
CA TYR A 129 -4.95 -3.34 -6.49
C TYR A 129 -5.55 -4.65 -6.99
N LYS A 130 -6.70 -4.56 -7.66
CA LYS A 130 -7.29 -5.76 -8.27
C LYS A 130 -6.36 -6.31 -9.36
N ARG A 131 -5.75 -5.42 -10.15
CA ARG A 131 -4.82 -5.88 -11.17
C ARG A 131 -3.58 -6.54 -10.57
N ALA A 132 -3.25 -6.19 -9.34
CA ALA A 132 -2.11 -6.82 -8.66
C ALA A 132 -2.47 -8.17 -8.06
N GLY A 133 -3.74 -8.55 -8.10
CA GLY A 133 -4.18 -9.84 -7.58
C GLY A 133 -4.94 -9.77 -6.28
N MET A 134 -5.16 -8.58 -5.75
CA MET A 134 -5.92 -8.43 -4.50
C MET A 134 -7.40 -8.49 -4.78
N SER A 135 -8.16 -8.97 -3.81
CA SER A 135 -9.61 -8.97 -3.88
C SER A 135 -10.18 -8.37 -2.60
N GLU A 136 -11.39 -7.90 -2.70
CA GLU A 136 -12.04 -7.29 -1.56
C GLU A 136 -12.34 -8.36 -0.51
N ILE A 137 -11.89 -8.11 0.72
CA ILE A 137 -12.09 -9.06 1.80
C ILE A 137 -13.25 -8.63 2.66
N ALA A 138 -13.33 -7.33 2.93
CA ALA A 138 -14.35 -6.81 3.83
C ALA A 138 -14.55 -5.34 3.52
N GLN A 139 -15.72 -4.83 3.89
CA GLN A 139 -16.01 -3.42 3.74
C GLN A 139 -16.22 -2.85 5.13
N PHE A 140 -15.45 -1.84 5.49
CA PHE A 140 -15.52 -1.26 6.81
C PHE A 140 -15.97 0.17 6.77
N THR A 141 -16.68 0.56 7.84
CA THR A 141 -16.90 1.96 8.09
C THR A 141 -16.10 2.31 9.33
N ASN A 142 -15.86 3.59 9.48
CA ASN A 142 -15.06 3.97 10.59
C ASN A 142 -15.60 3.63 11.92
N TYR A 143 -16.87 3.55 12.08
CA TYR A 143 -17.34 3.28 13.40
C TYR A 143 -17.18 1.85 13.74
N LEU A 144 -16.95 1.02 12.82
CA LEU A 144 -16.70 -0.24 13.04
C LEU A 144 -17.24 -0.80 14.15
N LYS A 145 -17.51 -1.62 14.38
CA LYS A 145 -17.98 -2.24 15.32
C LYS A 145 -17.32 -2.15 16.48
N PRO A 146 -17.78 -1.65 17.34
CA PRO A 146 -17.25 -1.44 18.55
C PRO A 146 -16.98 -2.76 19.03
N GLY A 147 -16.74 -3.06 19.71
CA GLY A 147 -16.54 -4.21 20.16
C GLY A 147 -15.75 -5.04 19.45
N PHE A 148 -15.47 -4.83 18.62
CA PHE A 148 -14.92 -5.65 17.89
C PHE A 148 -13.64 -5.39 17.67
N GLN A 149 -13.40 -4.59 17.73
CA GLN A 149 -12.43 -4.36 17.58
C GLN A 149 -11.56 -4.27 18.11
N SER A 150 -11.55 -4.05 18.17
CA SER A 150 -10.81 -3.95 18.70
C SER A 150 -10.32 -4.69 19.37
N LYS A 151 -10.42 -5.19 19.39
CA LYS A 151 -9.98 -5.92 20.05
C LYS A 151 -9.22 -6.28 19.93
#